data_b9b4a2e52320d6cf815ace84d01222c9
#
_entry.id   b9b4a2e52320d6cf815ace84d01222c9
#
_cell.length_a   1.000
_cell.length_b   1.000
_cell.length_c   1.000
_cell.angle_alpha   90.00
_cell.angle_beta   90.00
_cell.angle_gamma   90.00
#
_symmetry.space_group_name_H-M   'P 1'
#
loop_
_entity.id
_entity.type
_entity.pdbx_description
1 polymer ?
#
loop_
_entity_poly.entity_id
_entity_poly.type
_entity_poly.pdbx_seq_one_letter_code
_entity_poly.pdbx_strand_id
1 'polypeptide(L)'
;CRIPGGKGNVLVVNGFDRISAPLSMRRDSLAGFYTELDGGVPDKQDISFIGGQQVFDLAMAGCEVDSIALGACNCDYETEVIGGNTFDYPYVHGRSIARAGYSFCSASVRAVGDRGVSLEEYSAVDLILGKQRSVTIGRGVAGDAFKTFSPELQDVLRRYMAGDGALFVSGSYVATDLWRGGEATPADRAFAEEVLHYTYDGDQAADRNRVRVVTSHAGFSRDEYRYVDDFRPDRYRVERVDALRPAGGGAFPVMRYVDNNRCAGVACADSRTFVMGFPFEALESDVQRDRLMADILGFLLGGKSGGDD
;
A
#
# COMPACT_ATOMS: atom_id res chain seq x y z
N CYS A 1 13.72 13.09 6.36
CA CYS A 1 13.46 14.54 6.47
C CYS A 1 13.28 14.92 7.93
N ARG A 2 14.03 15.93 8.41
CA ARG A 2 13.89 16.45 9.77
C ARG A 2 13.32 17.86 9.72
N ILE A 3 12.23 18.09 10.46
CA ILE A 3 11.60 19.42 10.59
C ILE A 3 11.95 19.95 11.99
N PRO A 4 12.71 21.05 12.09
CA PRO A 4 12.98 21.66 13.39
C PRO A 4 11.68 22.12 14.05
N GLY A 5 11.45 21.70 15.31
CA GLY A 5 10.19 21.99 16.00
C GLY A 5 8.96 21.24 15.47
N GLY A 6 9.19 20.18 14.71
CA GLY A 6 8.09 19.33 14.18
C GLY A 6 7.31 18.62 15.27
N LYS A 7 6.07 18.25 14.95
CA LYS A 7 5.09 17.63 15.87
C LYS A 7 5.45 16.22 16.31
N GLY A 8 6.40 15.56 15.63
CA GLY A 8 6.82 14.18 15.89
C GLY A 8 7.59 13.61 14.72
N ASN A 9 7.91 12.32 14.80
CA ASN A 9 8.65 11.60 13.77
C ASN A 9 7.85 10.38 13.31
N VAL A 10 7.62 10.25 12.01
CA VAL A 10 6.87 9.15 11.38
C VAL A 10 7.85 8.23 10.65
N LEU A 11 7.71 6.94 10.83
CA LEU A 11 8.42 5.96 10.02
C LEU A 11 7.56 5.57 8.81
N VAL A 12 8.07 5.82 7.62
CA VAL A 12 7.50 5.31 6.36
C VAL A 12 8.12 3.96 6.07
N VAL A 13 7.34 2.90 6.12
CA VAL A 13 7.78 1.54 5.81
C VAL A 13 7.38 1.20 4.39
N ASN A 14 8.36 1.03 3.50
CA ASN A 14 8.10 0.57 2.14
C ASN A 14 7.92 -0.95 2.14
N GLY A 15 6.67 -1.39 2.11
CA GLY A 15 6.27 -2.79 2.00
C GLY A 15 5.91 -3.22 0.58
N PHE A 16 5.99 -2.31 -0.38
CA PHE A 16 5.80 -2.60 -1.80
C PHE A 16 7.16 -2.86 -2.44
N ASP A 17 7.68 -4.06 -2.25
CA ASP A 17 9.06 -4.47 -2.57
C ASP A 17 9.19 -5.34 -3.82
N ARG A 18 8.13 -5.41 -4.62
CA ARG A 18 8.16 -6.14 -5.90
C ARG A 18 9.09 -5.48 -6.90
N ILE A 19 9.53 -6.26 -7.89
CA ILE A 19 10.35 -5.74 -8.99
C ILE A 19 9.63 -4.62 -9.70
N SER A 20 10.41 -3.61 -9.97
CA SER A 20 10.11 -2.52 -10.85
C SER A 20 10.72 -2.80 -12.21
N ALA A 21 9.91 -3.05 -13.22
CA ALA A 21 10.38 -3.21 -14.58
C ALA A 21 10.95 -1.89 -15.13
N PRO A 22 11.80 -1.93 -16.15
CA PRO A 22 12.30 -0.74 -16.81
C PRO A 22 11.17 0.12 -17.39
N LEU A 23 11.38 1.43 -17.50
CA LEU A 23 10.42 2.34 -18.11
C LEU A 23 10.01 1.84 -19.51
N SER A 24 8.74 1.55 -19.67
CA SER A 24 8.20 1.07 -20.95
C SER A 24 7.96 2.21 -21.93
N MET A 25 8.06 1.91 -23.22
CA MET A 25 7.62 2.77 -24.29
C MET A 25 6.70 2.05 -25.26
N ARG A 26 5.75 2.79 -25.81
CA ARG A 26 4.93 2.33 -26.93
C ARG A 26 4.82 3.46 -27.96
N ARG A 27 5.19 3.16 -29.19
CA ARG A 27 5.01 4.07 -30.34
C ARG A 27 4.48 3.22 -31.50
N ASP A 28 3.27 3.49 -31.92
CA ASP A 28 2.59 2.74 -32.99
C ASP A 28 2.65 1.21 -32.77
N SER A 29 3.43 0.52 -33.57
CA SER A 29 3.65 -0.93 -33.48
C SER A 29 4.92 -1.30 -32.67
N LEU A 30 5.69 -0.32 -32.20
CA LEU A 30 6.91 -0.57 -31.44
C LEU A 30 6.62 -0.54 -29.94
N ALA A 31 6.93 -1.61 -29.26
CA ALA A 31 6.97 -1.68 -27.80
C ALA A 31 8.37 -2.05 -27.32
N GLY A 32 8.79 -1.49 -26.18
CA GLY A 32 10.12 -1.72 -25.63
C GLY A 32 10.33 -0.98 -24.32
N PHE A 33 11.59 -0.81 -23.92
CA PHE A 33 11.98 -0.18 -22.68
C PHE A 33 13.01 0.93 -22.90
N TYR A 34 12.86 2.01 -22.12
CA TYR A 34 13.86 3.08 -22.01
C TYR A 34 14.87 2.77 -20.91
N THR A 35 15.68 1.75 -21.08
CA THR A 35 16.64 1.30 -20.06
C THR A 35 17.73 2.34 -19.74
N GLU A 36 17.95 3.31 -20.63
CA GLU A 36 18.85 4.43 -20.38
C GLU A 36 18.29 5.45 -19.39
N LEU A 37 16.95 5.59 -19.35
CA LEU A 37 16.26 6.50 -18.44
C LEU A 37 15.91 5.85 -17.12
N ASP A 38 15.53 4.58 -17.16
CA ASP A 38 15.21 3.76 -16.02
C ASP A 38 15.53 2.29 -16.34
N GLY A 39 16.56 1.77 -15.72
CA GLY A 39 16.99 0.38 -15.88
C GLY A 39 16.14 -0.62 -15.11
N GLY A 40 15.18 -0.12 -14.32
CA GLY A 40 14.43 -0.95 -13.38
C GLY A 40 15.25 -1.35 -12.16
N VAL A 41 14.58 -1.89 -11.16
CA VAL A 41 15.21 -2.40 -9.93
C VAL A 41 15.00 -3.91 -9.86
N PRO A 42 16.00 -4.74 -10.20
CA PRO A 42 15.85 -6.18 -10.11
C PRO A 42 15.77 -6.61 -8.65
N ASP A 43 14.70 -7.28 -8.29
CA ASP A 43 14.62 -8.02 -7.03
C ASP A 43 15.15 -9.43 -7.26
N LYS A 44 16.11 -9.84 -6.46
CA LYS A 44 16.70 -11.18 -6.53
C LYS A 44 15.69 -12.30 -6.26
N GLN A 45 14.55 -11.97 -5.66
CA GLN A 45 13.51 -12.92 -5.27
C GLN A 45 12.43 -13.07 -6.34
N ASP A 46 12.35 -12.19 -7.31
CA ASP A 46 11.37 -12.31 -8.37
C ASP A 46 11.89 -13.16 -9.52
N ILE A 47 11.50 -14.40 -9.50
CA ILE A 47 11.90 -15.40 -10.49
C ILE A 47 11.07 -15.25 -11.77
N SER A 48 9.90 -14.65 -11.75
CA SER A 48 9.09 -14.40 -12.93
C SER A 48 9.82 -13.50 -13.93
N PHE A 49 10.61 -12.56 -13.43
CA PHE A 49 11.49 -11.75 -14.27
C PHE A 49 12.62 -12.55 -14.93
N ILE A 50 13.09 -13.59 -14.28
CA ILE A 50 14.24 -14.40 -14.75
C ILE A 50 13.78 -15.55 -15.65
N GLY A 51 12.64 -16.16 -15.35
CA GLY A 51 12.33 -17.49 -15.87
C GLY A 51 11.16 -17.61 -16.84
N GLY A 52 10.26 -16.65 -16.93
CA GLY A 52 9.03 -16.84 -17.68
C GLY A 52 8.73 -15.81 -18.76
N GLN A 53 9.34 -14.67 -18.67
CA GLN A 53 9.02 -13.54 -19.50
C GLN A 53 9.94 -13.51 -20.74
N GLN A 54 9.45 -13.99 -21.84
CA GLN A 54 10.25 -14.09 -23.07
C GLN A 54 9.84 -13.12 -24.16
N VAL A 55 8.61 -12.65 -24.15
CA VAL A 55 8.06 -11.71 -25.14
C VAL A 55 7.26 -10.64 -24.44
N PHE A 56 7.58 -9.38 -24.68
CA PHE A 56 6.82 -8.26 -24.12
C PHE A 56 5.58 -7.97 -24.95
N ASP A 57 4.41 -8.14 -24.34
CA ASP A 57 3.14 -7.74 -24.91
C ASP A 57 2.37 -6.90 -23.86
N LEU A 58 2.24 -5.61 -24.14
CA LEU A 58 1.56 -4.69 -23.23
C LEU A 58 0.06 -5.02 -23.05
N ALA A 59 -0.56 -5.69 -24.03
CA ALA A 59 -1.95 -6.13 -23.94
C ALA A 59 -2.13 -7.27 -22.92
N MET A 60 -1.05 -7.98 -22.62
CA MET A 60 -1.00 -9.07 -21.66
C MET A 60 -0.55 -8.61 -20.26
N ALA A 61 -0.30 -7.32 -20.09
CA ALA A 61 0.10 -6.76 -18.82
C ALA A 61 -0.94 -7.07 -17.73
N GLY A 62 -0.49 -7.56 -16.61
CA GLY A 62 -1.36 -7.91 -15.48
C GLY A 62 -2.24 -9.14 -15.70
N CYS A 63 -2.04 -9.89 -16.77
CA CYS A 63 -2.76 -11.14 -17.00
C CYS A 63 -2.13 -12.26 -16.17
N GLU A 64 -2.92 -12.88 -15.33
CA GLU A 64 -2.54 -14.07 -14.55
C GLU A 64 -2.66 -15.34 -15.41
N VAL A 65 -2.04 -15.35 -16.57
CA VAL A 65 -2.08 -16.51 -17.47
C VAL A 65 -0.70 -17.08 -17.62
N ASP A 66 -0.61 -18.39 -17.64
CA ASP A 66 0.61 -19.13 -17.92
C ASP A 66 0.92 -19.09 -19.41
N SER A 67 1.06 -17.89 -19.94
CA SER A 67 1.39 -17.60 -21.33
C SER A 67 2.89 -17.32 -21.45
N ILE A 68 3.45 -17.66 -22.61
CA ILE A 68 4.84 -17.36 -22.94
C ILE A 68 5.03 -15.95 -23.50
N ALA A 69 3.98 -15.15 -23.55
CA ALA A 69 4.08 -13.76 -24.01
C ALA A 69 4.76 -12.89 -22.95
N LEU A 70 5.60 -11.98 -23.40
CA LEU A 70 6.21 -10.98 -22.54
C LEU A 70 5.13 -10.07 -21.96
N GLY A 71 5.12 -9.91 -20.66
CA GLY A 71 4.04 -9.22 -19.95
C GLY A 71 2.98 -10.16 -19.38
N ALA A 72 2.89 -11.38 -19.85
CA ALA A 72 2.16 -12.44 -19.21
C ALA A 72 3.02 -13.03 -18.09
N CYS A 73 2.77 -12.63 -16.89
CA CYS A 73 3.47 -13.11 -15.70
C CYS A 73 2.53 -13.15 -14.52
N ASN A 74 2.93 -13.78 -13.45
CA ASN A 74 2.19 -13.81 -12.21
C ASN A 74 2.34 -12.52 -11.38
N CYS A 75 3.02 -11.52 -11.91
CA CYS A 75 3.21 -10.22 -11.31
C CYS A 75 2.46 -9.15 -12.11
N ASP A 76 1.39 -8.61 -11.57
CA ASP A 76 0.48 -7.67 -12.24
C ASP A 76 1.14 -6.39 -12.74
N TYR A 77 2.30 -6.04 -12.26
CA TYR A 77 2.86 -4.73 -12.51
C TYR A 77 4.20 -4.74 -13.25
N GLU A 78 4.70 -5.89 -13.67
CA GLU A 78 5.96 -5.96 -14.43
C GLU A 78 5.94 -5.13 -15.71
N THR A 79 4.77 -4.90 -16.24
CA THR A 79 4.56 -4.11 -17.44
C THR A 79 3.93 -2.76 -17.20
N GLU A 80 3.56 -2.46 -15.95
CA GLU A 80 3.09 -1.14 -15.52
C GLU A 80 4.27 -0.36 -14.95
N VAL A 81 5.16 0.03 -15.82
CA VAL A 81 6.37 0.75 -15.44
C VAL A 81 6.03 2.22 -15.26
N ILE A 82 6.39 2.75 -14.12
CA ILE A 82 6.37 4.19 -13.85
C ILE A 82 7.76 4.77 -14.12
N GLY A 83 7.79 5.97 -14.67
CA GLY A 83 9.03 6.68 -14.93
C GLY A 83 9.82 6.85 -13.64
N GLY A 84 11.11 6.58 -13.68
CA GLY A 84 11.97 6.59 -12.50
C GLY A 84 11.58 5.54 -11.47
N ASN A 85 11.04 4.46 -11.90
CA ASN A 85 10.39 3.41 -11.11
C ASN A 85 11.35 2.76 -10.09
N THR A 86 11.71 3.50 -9.10
CA THR A 86 12.64 3.18 -8.04
C THR A 86 11.96 3.15 -6.68
N PHE A 87 10.65 2.91 -6.66
CA PHE A 87 9.86 2.89 -5.44
C PHE A 87 9.88 4.22 -4.68
N ASP A 88 9.66 5.33 -5.39
CA ASP A 88 9.58 6.69 -4.82
C ASP A 88 8.37 6.93 -3.92
N TYR A 89 7.61 5.88 -3.63
CA TYR A 89 6.44 5.96 -2.74
C TYR A 89 6.76 6.56 -1.37
N PRO A 90 7.91 6.24 -0.74
CA PRO A 90 8.32 6.90 0.50
C PRO A 90 8.47 8.41 0.36
N TYR A 91 8.84 8.92 -0.83
CA TYR A 91 8.88 10.35 -1.10
C TYR A 91 7.47 10.95 -1.19
N VAL A 92 6.54 10.28 -1.88
CA VAL A 92 5.15 10.74 -2.02
C VAL A 92 4.47 10.87 -0.66
N HIS A 93 4.56 9.85 0.18
CA HIS A 93 4.03 9.84 1.54
C HIS A 93 4.76 10.85 2.43
N GLY A 94 6.09 10.78 2.44
CA GLY A 94 6.94 11.64 3.26
C GLY A 94 6.77 13.12 2.99
N ARG A 95 6.51 13.50 1.73
CA ARG A 95 6.19 14.89 1.37
C ARG A 95 4.91 15.36 2.06
N SER A 96 3.86 14.55 2.05
CA SER A 96 2.59 14.89 2.69
C SER A 96 2.70 14.87 4.22
N ILE A 97 3.49 13.94 4.78
CA ILE A 97 3.84 13.91 6.22
C ILE A 97 4.56 15.18 6.62
N ALA A 98 5.56 15.62 5.84
CA ALA A 98 6.31 16.84 6.10
C ALA A 98 5.40 18.09 6.05
N ARG A 99 4.46 18.16 5.11
CA ARG A 99 3.49 19.25 5.03
C ARG A 99 2.50 19.27 6.19
N ALA A 100 2.20 18.10 6.78
CA ALA A 100 1.43 18.00 8.01
C ALA A 100 2.21 18.45 9.26
N GLY A 101 3.52 18.72 9.12
CA GLY A 101 4.39 19.23 10.19
C GLY A 101 5.15 18.16 10.96
N TYR A 102 5.26 16.95 10.42
CA TYR A 102 5.99 15.85 11.04
C TYR A 102 7.31 15.58 10.31
N SER A 103 8.34 15.26 11.06
CA SER A 103 9.57 14.67 10.51
C SER A 103 9.29 13.24 10.06
N PHE A 104 10.07 12.72 9.10
CA PHE A 104 9.97 11.33 8.73
C PHE A 104 11.31 10.70 8.37
N CYS A 105 11.38 9.40 8.59
CA CYS A 105 12.40 8.49 8.06
C CYS A 105 11.71 7.43 7.21
N SER A 106 12.47 6.72 6.39
CA SER A 106 11.95 5.58 5.64
C SER A 106 12.82 4.35 5.85
N ALA A 107 12.18 3.17 5.83
CA ALA A 107 12.83 1.88 5.90
C ALA A 107 12.13 0.90 4.95
N SER A 108 12.82 -0.14 4.53
CA SER A 108 12.17 -1.27 3.86
C SER A 108 11.46 -2.16 4.87
N VAL A 109 10.43 -2.87 4.42
CA VAL A 109 9.75 -3.89 5.24
C VAL A 109 10.73 -4.95 5.75
N ARG A 110 11.75 -5.29 4.96
CA ARG A 110 12.80 -6.23 5.36
C ARG A 110 13.61 -5.71 6.55
N ALA A 111 14.03 -4.45 6.53
CA ALA A 111 14.78 -3.86 7.65
C ALA A 111 13.98 -3.85 8.95
N VAL A 112 12.66 -3.69 8.85
CA VAL A 112 11.74 -3.80 9.98
C VAL A 112 11.61 -5.25 10.45
N GLY A 113 11.42 -6.20 9.53
CA GLY A 113 11.32 -7.63 9.84
C GLY A 113 12.59 -8.20 10.47
N ASP A 114 13.75 -7.81 9.97
CA ASP A 114 15.07 -8.22 10.50
C ASP A 114 15.43 -7.53 11.83
N ARG A 115 14.51 -6.72 12.39
CA ARG A 115 14.71 -5.94 13.63
C ARG A 115 15.88 -4.94 13.57
N GLY A 116 16.24 -4.53 12.36
CA GLY A 116 17.22 -3.46 12.16
C GLY A 116 16.66 -2.07 12.44
N VAL A 117 15.31 -1.94 12.46
CA VAL A 117 14.59 -0.70 12.77
C VAL A 117 13.53 -1.00 13.82
N SER A 118 13.53 -0.27 14.93
CA SER A 118 12.52 -0.33 15.98
C SER A 118 11.37 0.61 15.65
N LEU A 119 10.13 0.10 15.60
CA LEU A 119 8.95 0.90 15.34
C LEU A 119 8.57 1.81 16.51
N GLU A 120 8.92 1.41 17.72
CA GLU A 120 8.61 2.09 18.97
C GLU A 120 9.30 3.46 19.11
N GLU A 121 10.34 3.71 18.30
CA GLU A 121 11.05 5.00 18.28
C GLU A 121 10.29 6.10 17.53
N TYR A 122 9.16 5.75 16.90
CA TYR A 122 8.39 6.66 16.06
C TYR A 122 7.01 6.94 16.62
N SER A 123 6.54 8.17 16.40
CA SER A 123 5.21 8.61 16.84
C SER A 123 4.09 7.86 16.11
N ALA A 124 4.31 7.54 14.84
CA ALA A 124 3.43 6.73 14.00
C ALA A 124 4.22 5.97 12.95
N VAL A 125 3.63 4.90 12.43
CA VAL A 125 4.12 4.13 11.29
C VAL A 125 3.15 4.27 10.12
N ASP A 126 3.68 4.58 8.94
CA ASP A 126 2.98 4.63 7.66
C ASP A 126 3.49 3.49 6.79
N LEU A 127 2.67 2.44 6.64
CA LEU A 127 3.00 1.22 5.90
C LEU A 127 2.43 1.27 4.49
N ILE A 128 3.32 1.38 3.52
CA ILE A 128 2.99 1.39 2.09
C ILE A 128 2.98 -0.05 1.58
N LEU A 129 1.84 -0.54 1.12
CA LEU A 129 1.72 -1.87 0.52
C LEU A 129 1.43 -1.84 -0.98
N GLY A 130 1.06 -0.69 -1.52
CA GLY A 130 0.86 -0.50 -2.96
C GLY A 130 -0.01 -1.60 -3.58
N LYS A 131 0.56 -2.34 -4.52
CA LYS A 131 -0.05 -3.53 -5.15
C LYS A 131 0.58 -4.85 -4.65
N GLN A 132 1.21 -4.84 -3.48
CA GLN A 132 1.80 -6.03 -2.87
C GLN A 132 0.74 -7.10 -2.65
N ARG A 133 1.01 -8.30 -3.10
CA ARG A 133 0.17 -9.49 -2.89
C ARG A 133 0.98 -10.76 -3.11
N SER A 134 0.50 -11.85 -2.56
CA SER A 134 1.03 -13.18 -2.85
C SER A 134 0.90 -13.52 -4.34
N VAL A 135 1.98 -13.97 -4.94
CA VAL A 135 2.01 -14.49 -6.31
C VAL A 135 2.82 -15.77 -6.36
N THR A 136 2.38 -16.70 -7.20
CA THR A 136 3.12 -17.93 -7.47
C THR A 136 4.24 -17.64 -8.45
N ILE A 137 5.48 -17.89 -8.05
CA ILE A 137 6.66 -17.54 -8.82
C ILE A 137 7.16 -18.74 -9.63
N GLY A 138 7.71 -18.48 -10.81
CA GLY A 138 8.36 -19.48 -11.64
C GLY A 138 7.44 -20.65 -11.95
N ARG A 139 6.16 -20.41 -12.23
CA ARG A 139 5.15 -21.44 -12.49
C ARG A 139 4.99 -22.44 -11.33
N GLY A 140 5.14 -21.97 -10.11
CA GLY A 140 5.03 -22.78 -8.90
C GLY A 140 6.32 -23.51 -8.51
N VAL A 141 7.40 -23.35 -9.24
CA VAL A 141 8.69 -23.99 -8.89
C VAL A 141 9.29 -23.41 -7.62
N ALA A 142 9.14 -22.10 -7.42
CA ALA A 142 9.67 -21.40 -6.25
C ALA A 142 8.63 -21.13 -5.15
N GLY A 143 7.37 -21.53 -5.36
CA GLY A 143 6.27 -21.27 -4.42
C GLY A 143 5.74 -19.85 -4.52
N ASP A 144 4.97 -19.45 -3.51
CA ASP A 144 4.39 -18.11 -3.43
C ASP A 144 5.36 -17.13 -2.74
N ALA A 145 5.35 -15.90 -3.19
CA ALA A 145 6.14 -14.81 -2.62
C ALA A 145 5.32 -13.52 -2.58
N PHE A 146 5.89 -12.45 -2.02
CA PHE A 146 5.31 -11.11 -1.97
C PHE A 146 4.01 -10.99 -1.16
N LYS A 147 3.81 -11.85 -0.16
CA LYS A 147 2.67 -11.74 0.75
C LYS A 147 2.57 -10.33 1.32
N THR A 148 1.37 -9.77 1.29
CA THR A 148 1.08 -8.39 1.76
C THR A 148 1.53 -8.17 3.20
N PHE A 149 1.19 -9.10 4.07
CA PHE A 149 1.65 -9.12 5.46
C PHE A 149 2.32 -10.46 5.73
N SER A 150 3.64 -10.51 5.60
CA SER A 150 4.39 -11.72 5.96
C SER A 150 4.22 -12.03 7.45
N PRO A 151 4.41 -13.29 7.88
CA PRO A 151 4.34 -13.64 9.30
C PRO A 151 5.26 -12.77 10.18
N GLU A 152 6.46 -12.48 9.71
CA GLU A 152 7.44 -11.64 10.40
C GLU A 152 6.93 -10.21 10.58
N LEU A 153 6.33 -9.64 9.53
CA LEU A 153 5.73 -8.31 9.58
C LEU A 153 4.53 -8.27 10.53
N GLN A 154 3.67 -9.29 10.49
CA GLN A 154 2.54 -9.42 11.42
C GLN A 154 3.02 -9.44 12.87
N ASP A 155 4.07 -10.20 13.18
CA ASP A 155 4.63 -10.29 14.54
C ASP A 155 5.21 -8.96 15.01
N VAL A 156 5.85 -8.22 14.13
CA VAL A 156 6.37 -6.87 14.44
C VAL A 156 5.23 -5.90 14.71
N LEU A 157 4.21 -5.88 13.83
CA LEU A 157 3.06 -5.00 13.99
C LEU A 157 2.22 -5.34 15.23
N ARG A 158 2.02 -6.62 15.56
CA ARG A 158 1.35 -7.03 16.81
C ARG A 158 2.03 -6.45 18.04
N ARG A 159 3.37 -6.55 18.11
CA ARG A 159 4.14 -6.00 19.23
C ARG A 159 4.04 -4.48 19.29
N TYR A 160 4.21 -3.82 18.15
CA TYR A 160 4.10 -2.37 18.06
C TYR A 160 2.74 -1.86 18.52
N MET A 161 1.66 -2.49 18.05
CA MET A 161 0.30 -2.10 18.42
C MET A 161 -0.04 -2.43 19.89
N ALA A 162 0.49 -3.53 20.44
CA ALA A 162 0.37 -3.85 21.86
C ALA A 162 1.09 -2.84 22.77
N GLY A 163 2.11 -2.14 22.26
CA GLY A 163 2.82 -1.04 22.90
C GLY A 163 2.21 0.34 22.68
N ASP A 164 0.91 0.42 22.36
CA ASP A 164 0.22 1.68 22.07
C ASP A 164 0.77 2.39 20.81
N GLY A 165 1.09 1.64 19.76
CA GLY A 165 1.51 2.13 18.46
C GLY A 165 0.40 2.92 17.73
N ALA A 166 0.77 3.65 16.69
CA ALA A 166 -0.16 4.37 15.80
C ALA A 166 0.17 3.99 14.36
N LEU A 167 -0.79 3.40 13.63
CA LEU A 167 -0.51 2.73 12.37
C LEU A 167 -1.46 3.19 11.25
N PHE A 168 -0.87 3.69 10.18
CA PHE A 168 -1.53 3.88 8.89
C PHE A 168 -1.09 2.80 7.91
N VAL A 169 -2.03 2.20 7.18
CA VAL A 169 -1.78 1.19 6.14
C VAL A 169 -2.53 1.55 4.88
N SER A 170 -1.90 1.46 3.72
CA SER A 170 -2.58 1.62 2.43
C SER A 170 -2.10 0.60 1.39
N GLY A 171 -3.03 0.06 0.61
CA GLY A 171 -2.71 -0.90 -0.45
C GLY A 171 -3.93 -1.56 -1.08
N SER A 172 -3.76 -2.06 -2.29
CA SER A 172 -4.83 -2.67 -3.10
C SER A 172 -5.33 -4.01 -2.56
N TYR A 173 -4.45 -4.78 -1.92
CA TYR A 173 -4.71 -6.17 -1.54
C TYR A 173 -4.58 -6.42 -0.03
N VAL A 174 -4.80 -5.38 0.77
CA VAL A 174 -4.66 -5.44 2.23
C VAL A 174 -5.58 -6.48 2.89
N ALA A 175 -6.72 -6.77 2.27
CA ALA A 175 -7.65 -7.78 2.74
C ALA A 175 -7.68 -9.02 1.85
N THR A 176 -7.72 -8.87 0.53
CA THR A 176 -7.79 -9.99 -0.41
C THR A 176 -6.68 -11.00 -0.14
N ASP A 177 -5.45 -10.54 0.06
CA ASP A 177 -4.31 -11.43 0.27
C ASP A 177 -4.40 -12.23 1.57
N LEU A 178 -5.00 -11.67 2.62
CA LEU A 178 -5.20 -12.36 3.91
C LEU A 178 -6.37 -13.34 3.93
N TRP A 179 -7.29 -13.23 2.97
CA TRP A 179 -8.46 -14.13 2.87
C TRP A 179 -8.39 -15.09 1.69
N ARG A 180 -7.76 -14.68 0.59
CA ARG A 180 -7.74 -15.39 -0.69
C ARG A 180 -6.36 -15.59 -1.29
N GLY A 181 -5.30 -15.05 -0.71
CA GLY A 181 -3.93 -15.34 -1.09
C GLY A 181 -3.64 -16.85 -0.99
N GLY A 182 -2.74 -17.37 -1.81
CA GLY A 182 -2.47 -18.81 -1.90
C GLY A 182 -2.11 -19.47 -0.55
N GLU A 183 -1.54 -18.71 0.36
CA GLU A 183 -1.15 -19.16 1.72
C GLU A 183 -1.99 -18.49 2.83
N ALA A 184 -3.19 -18.03 2.52
CA ALA A 184 -4.05 -17.38 3.53
C ALA A 184 -4.46 -18.36 4.64
N THR A 185 -4.15 -17.99 5.88
CA THR A 185 -4.36 -18.82 7.08
C THR A 185 -5.41 -18.21 8.02
N PRO A 186 -5.93 -18.97 9.00
CA PRO A 186 -6.74 -18.38 10.07
C PRO A 186 -5.98 -17.32 10.89
N ALA A 187 -4.66 -17.44 11.04
CA ALA A 187 -3.84 -16.47 11.76
C ALA A 187 -3.77 -15.12 11.03
N ASP A 188 -3.77 -15.13 9.70
CA ASP A 188 -3.82 -13.90 8.89
C ASP A 188 -5.13 -13.13 9.13
N ARG A 189 -6.24 -13.84 9.17
CA ARG A 189 -7.56 -13.25 9.43
C ARG A 189 -7.65 -12.69 10.85
N ALA A 190 -7.16 -13.46 11.84
CA ALA A 190 -7.09 -12.99 13.22
C ALA A 190 -6.21 -11.73 13.34
N PHE A 191 -5.09 -11.66 12.60
CA PHE A 191 -4.27 -10.46 12.55
C PHE A 191 -5.06 -9.24 12.02
N ALA A 192 -5.79 -9.42 10.92
CA ALA A 192 -6.58 -8.32 10.36
C ALA A 192 -7.72 -7.87 11.30
N GLU A 193 -8.38 -8.82 11.95
CA GLU A 193 -9.51 -8.54 12.86
C GLU A 193 -9.07 -7.93 14.19
N GLU A 194 -8.00 -8.45 14.79
CA GLU A 194 -7.55 -8.08 16.13
C GLU A 194 -6.59 -6.88 16.15
N VAL A 195 -5.79 -6.69 15.09
CA VAL A 195 -4.73 -5.67 15.04
C VAL A 195 -5.10 -4.52 14.10
N LEU A 196 -5.69 -4.84 12.94
CA LEU A 196 -6.03 -3.86 11.92
C LEU A 196 -7.52 -3.47 11.95
N HIS A 197 -8.35 -4.18 12.72
CA HIS A 197 -9.76 -3.92 12.98
C HIS A 197 -10.68 -3.91 11.76
N TYR A 198 -10.40 -4.81 10.80
CA TYR A 198 -11.31 -5.03 9.67
C TYR A 198 -11.44 -6.50 9.30
N THR A 199 -12.52 -6.82 8.58
CA THR A 199 -12.71 -8.06 7.84
C THR A 199 -12.81 -7.78 6.35
N TYR A 200 -12.58 -8.81 5.55
CA TYR A 200 -12.73 -8.77 4.10
C TYR A 200 -14.20 -8.67 3.67
N ASP A 201 -14.50 -7.73 2.78
CA ASP A 201 -15.84 -7.55 2.20
C ASP A 201 -15.84 -7.74 0.67
N GLY A 202 -14.70 -8.04 0.08
CA GLY A 202 -14.50 -8.40 -1.34
C GLY A 202 -13.38 -7.62 -2.01
N ASP A 203 -12.85 -8.24 -3.04
CA ASP A 203 -11.94 -7.68 -4.03
C ASP A 203 -12.70 -7.00 -5.18
N GLN A 204 -12.00 -6.35 -6.09
CA GLN A 204 -12.60 -5.58 -7.18
C GLN A 204 -13.75 -4.71 -6.65
N ALA A 205 -13.47 -4.03 -5.56
CA ALA A 205 -14.49 -3.38 -4.75
C ALA A 205 -15.13 -2.15 -5.41
N ALA A 206 -14.58 -1.65 -6.51
CA ALA A 206 -15.09 -0.50 -7.23
C ALA A 206 -14.89 -0.65 -8.73
N ASP A 207 -15.86 -0.16 -9.51
CA ASP A 207 -15.79 -0.04 -10.97
C ASP A 207 -15.31 1.35 -11.40
N ARG A 208 -15.18 2.27 -10.46
CA ARG A 208 -14.72 3.65 -10.67
C ARG A 208 -13.67 4.01 -9.64
N ASN A 209 -12.71 4.79 -10.06
CA ASN A 209 -11.57 5.22 -9.25
C ASN A 209 -11.89 6.36 -8.27
N ARG A 210 -13.07 6.34 -7.65
CA ARG A 210 -13.54 7.43 -6.78
C ARG A 210 -13.92 6.92 -5.40
N VAL A 211 -13.40 7.62 -4.38
CA VAL A 211 -13.71 7.37 -2.97
C VAL A 211 -14.09 8.67 -2.29
N ARG A 212 -14.95 8.58 -1.29
CA ARG A 212 -15.37 9.74 -0.51
C ARG A 212 -15.23 9.48 0.98
N VAL A 213 -14.87 10.49 1.74
CA VAL A 213 -14.94 10.47 3.19
C VAL A 213 -16.40 10.59 3.62
N VAL A 214 -16.85 9.66 4.47
CA VAL A 214 -18.26 9.58 4.91
C VAL A 214 -18.46 10.00 6.34
N THR A 215 -17.40 10.19 7.12
CA THR A 215 -17.47 10.60 8.52
C THR A 215 -16.72 11.91 8.74
N SER A 216 -17.24 12.71 9.64
CA SER A 216 -16.52 13.86 10.23
C SER A 216 -15.99 13.51 11.63
N HIS A 217 -16.18 12.27 12.09
CA HIS A 217 -15.59 11.79 13.33
C HIS A 217 -14.07 11.83 13.26
N ALA A 218 -13.46 12.11 14.38
CA ALA A 218 -12.02 12.08 14.53
C ALA A 218 -11.25 13.03 13.57
N GLY A 219 -11.88 14.13 13.17
CA GLY A 219 -11.20 15.20 12.43
C GLY A 219 -11.03 14.99 10.93
N PHE A 220 -11.61 13.93 10.35
CA PHE A 220 -11.53 13.73 8.90
C PHE A 220 -12.36 14.76 8.13
N SER A 221 -11.73 15.44 7.19
CA SER A 221 -12.37 16.39 6.28
C SER A 221 -13.22 15.66 5.24
N ARG A 222 -14.48 16.11 5.08
CA ARG A 222 -15.33 15.56 4.00
C ARG A 222 -14.81 16.00 2.65
N ASP A 223 -14.32 15.05 1.87
CA ASP A 223 -13.81 15.27 0.51
C ASP A 223 -14.04 14.02 -0.34
N GLU A 224 -13.89 14.17 -1.64
CA GLU A 224 -13.91 13.08 -2.61
C GLU A 224 -12.57 13.03 -3.32
N TYR A 225 -12.02 11.85 -3.43
CA TYR A 225 -10.70 11.57 -3.97
C TYR A 225 -10.80 10.70 -5.21
N ARG A 226 -9.81 10.86 -6.10
CA ARG A 226 -9.58 9.96 -7.23
C ARG A 226 -8.23 9.32 -7.12
N TYR A 227 -8.14 8.04 -7.45
CA TYR A 227 -6.87 7.34 -7.62
C TYR A 227 -6.66 6.98 -9.09
N VAL A 228 -5.42 6.78 -9.48
CA VAL A 228 -5.03 6.46 -10.86
C VAL A 228 -5.50 5.04 -11.21
N ASP A 229 -6.34 4.91 -12.23
CA ASP A 229 -6.87 3.64 -12.76
C ASP A 229 -6.53 3.45 -14.25
N ASP A 230 -5.71 4.33 -14.80
CA ASP A 230 -5.18 4.28 -16.15
C ASP A 230 -3.63 4.26 -16.12
N PHE A 231 -3.01 3.95 -17.25
CA PHE A 231 -1.56 4.02 -17.37
C PHE A 231 -1.09 5.48 -17.39
N ARG A 232 -0.15 5.79 -16.51
CA ARG A 232 0.55 7.09 -16.45
C ARG A 232 2.05 6.88 -16.32
N PRO A 233 2.88 7.75 -16.89
CA PRO A 233 4.33 7.60 -16.81
C PRO A 233 4.91 7.88 -15.43
N ASP A 234 4.15 8.51 -14.54
CA ASP A 234 4.58 8.95 -13.21
C ASP A 234 3.97 8.13 -12.07
N ARG A 235 3.02 7.24 -12.36
CA ARG A 235 2.30 6.43 -11.36
C ARG A 235 1.83 5.13 -11.95
N TYR A 236 1.85 4.09 -11.13
CA TYR A 236 1.27 2.82 -11.51
C TYR A 236 -0.26 2.87 -11.51
N ARG A 237 -0.85 2.06 -12.35
CA ARG A 237 -2.29 1.86 -12.43
C ARG A 237 -2.80 1.05 -11.24
N VAL A 238 -3.94 1.45 -10.68
CA VAL A 238 -4.67 0.70 -9.65
C VAL A 238 -5.91 0.08 -10.29
N GLU A 239 -5.79 -1.15 -10.74
CA GLU A 239 -6.88 -1.89 -11.41
C GLU A 239 -7.79 -2.62 -10.44
N ARG A 240 -7.33 -2.88 -9.23
CA ARG A 240 -8.10 -3.57 -8.18
C ARG A 240 -7.94 -2.88 -6.84
N VAL A 241 -9.01 -2.88 -6.07
CA VAL A 241 -9.06 -2.32 -4.73
C VAL A 241 -9.92 -3.21 -3.83
N ASP A 242 -9.63 -3.21 -2.54
CA ASP A 242 -10.33 -4.02 -1.55
C ASP A 242 -11.48 -3.26 -0.88
N ALA A 243 -12.59 -3.96 -0.63
CA ALA A 243 -13.59 -3.52 0.32
C ALA A 243 -13.32 -4.13 1.69
N LEU A 244 -13.44 -3.28 2.69
CA LEU A 244 -13.22 -3.60 4.08
C LEU A 244 -14.53 -3.52 4.85
N ARG A 245 -14.65 -4.26 5.96
CA ARG A 245 -15.74 -4.11 6.91
C ARG A 245 -15.13 -3.88 8.29
N PRO A 246 -15.51 -2.82 9.02
CA PRO A 246 -15.04 -2.60 10.38
C PRO A 246 -15.27 -3.83 11.27
N ALA A 247 -14.29 -4.18 12.09
CA ALA A 247 -14.31 -5.30 13.02
C ALA A 247 -13.85 -4.88 14.42
N GLY A 248 -14.52 -5.40 15.42
CA GLY A 248 -14.22 -5.06 16.82
C GLY A 248 -14.81 -3.74 17.31
N GLY A 249 -14.62 -3.49 18.61
CA GLY A 249 -15.05 -2.24 19.23
C GLY A 249 -14.22 -1.05 18.75
N GLY A 250 -14.83 0.12 18.64
CA GLY A 250 -14.14 1.35 18.24
C GLY A 250 -13.81 1.47 16.74
N ALA A 251 -14.03 0.43 15.94
CA ALA A 251 -13.80 0.46 14.50
C ALA A 251 -14.99 1.08 13.75
N PHE A 252 -14.69 1.95 12.77
CA PHE A 252 -15.71 2.62 11.98
C PHE A 252 -15.26 2.90 10.55
N PRO A 253 -16.21 3.01 9.58
CA PRO A 253 -15.87 3.35 8.21
C PRO A 253 -15.54 4.84 8.10
N VAL A 254 -14.39 5.15 7.49
CA VAL A 254 -13.98 6.53 7.18
C VAL A 254 -14.27 6.87 5.73
N MET A 255 -13.99 5.95 4.82
CA MET A 255 -14.12 6.16 3.38
C MET A 255 -15.00 5.09 2.72
N ARG A 256 -15.67 5.48 1.64
CA ARG A 256 -16.49 4.57 0.81
C ARG A 256 -16.24 4.81 -0.67
N TYR A 257 -16.29 3.75 -1.46
CA TYR A 257 -16.34 3.84 -2.92
C TYR A 257 -17.64 4.51 -3.36
N VAL A 258 -17.53 5.43 -4.34
CA VAL A 258 -18.66 6.30 -4.73
C VAL A 258 -19.74 5.54 -5.48
N ASP A 259 -19.34 4.57 -6.30
CA ASP A 259 -20.24 3.83 -7.19
C ASP A 259 -21.16 2.82 -6.47
N ASN A 260 -20.69 2.21 -5.40
CA ASN A 260 -21.44 1.12 -4.74
C ASN A 260 -21.55 1.26 -3.21
N ASN A 261 -20.97 2.30 -2.66
CA ASN A 261 -21.00 2.60 -1.22
C ASN A 261 -20.32 1.54 -0.32
N ARG A 262 -19.50 0.64 -0.89
CA ARG A 262 -18.68 -0.30 -0.10
C ARG A 262 -17.60 0.46 0.65
N CYS A 263 -17.19 -0.07 1.81
CA CYS A 263 -16.20 0.60 2.64
C CYS A 263 -14.80 0.49 2.02
N ALA A 264 -14.15 1.62 1.81
CA ALA A 264 -12.82 1.76 1.23
C ALA A 264 -11.73 2.05 2.27
N GLY A 265 -12.12 2.39 3.50
CA GLY A 265 -11.18 2.67 4.57
C GLY A 265 -11.82 2.58 5.94
N VAL A 266 -11.12 1.93 6.86
CA VAL A 266 -11.54 1.66 8.24
C VAL A 266 -10.54 2.30 9.20
N ALA A 267 -11.06 3.00 10.21
CA ALA A 267 -10.29 3.47 11.35
C ALA A 267 -10.77 2.80 12.65
N CYS A 268 -9.86 2.65 13.60
CA CYS A 268 -10.18 2.27 14.97
C CYS A 268 -9.54 3.28 15.93
N ALA A 269 -10.38 3.98 16.70
CA ALA A 269 -9.92 5.02 17.59
C ALA A 269 -9.15 4.43 18.79
N ASP A 270 -9.63 3.32 19.34
CA ASP A 270 -9.03 2.69 20.52
C ASP A 270 -7.62 2.20 20.26
N SER A 271 -7.35 1.73 19.04
CA SER A 271 -6.05 1.19 18.62
C SER A 271 -5.22 2.15 17.78
N ARG A 272 -5.76 3.34 17.46
CA ARG A 272 -5.09 4.32 16.60
C ARG A 272 -4.61 3.72 15.27
N THR A 273 -5.50 2.98 14.59
CA THR A 273 -5.25 2.41 13.28
C THR A 273 -6.11 3.07 12.21
N PHE A 274 -5.55 3.25 11.03
CA PHE A 274 -6.31 3.58 9.83
C PHE A 274 -5.81 2.73 8.67
N VAL A 275 -6.72 2.01 8.01
CA VAL A 275 -6.41 1.13 6.88
C VAL A 275 -7.24 1.55 5.67
N MET A 276 -6.57 1.74 4.54
CA MET A 276 -7.17 2.01 3.23
C MET A 276 -7.07 0.76 2.35
N GLY A 277 -8.17 0.36 1.72
CA GLY A 277 -8.24 -0.74 0.74
C GLY A 277 -7.76 -0.35 -0.67
N PHE A 278 -7.04 0.75 -0.79
CA PHE A 278 -6.42 1.26 -2.02
C PHE A 278 -5.14 2.04 -1.67
N PRO A 279 -4.18 2.18 -2.60
CA PRO A 279 -2.91 2.85 -2.34
C PRO A 279 -3.07 4.37 -2.19
N PHE A 280 -2.50 4.95 -1.15
CA PHE A 280 -2.49 6.38 -0.91
C PHE A 280 -1.66 7.15 -1.95
N GLU A 281 -0.51 6.63 -2.32
CA GLU A 281 0.40 7.22 -3.31
C GLU A 281 -0.24 7.33 -4.69
N ALA A 282 -1.23 6.50 -4.99
CA ALA A 282 -1.96 6.53 -6.25
C ALA A 282 -3.02 7.63 -6.33
N LEU A 283 -3.33 8.35 -5.26
CA LEU A 283 -4.25 9.49 -5.31
C LEU A 283 -3.73 10.56 -6.30
N GLU A 284 -4.64 11.08 -7.13
CA GLU A 284 -4.25 11.97 -8.25
C GLU A 284 -3.75 13.34 -7.78
N SER A 285 -4.41 13.93 -6.80
CA SER A 285 -4.15 15.31 -6.37
C SER A 285 -3.18 15.38 -5.20
N ASP A 286 -2.07 16.08 -5.40
CA ASP A 286 -1.09 16.36 -4.35
C ASP A 286 -1.71 17.12 -3.17
N VAL A 287 -2.55 18.11 -3.46
CA VAL A 287 -3.23 18.92 -2.42
C VAL A 287 -4.17 18.05 -1.59
N GLN A 288 -4.88 17.14 -2.24
CA GLN A 288 -5.76 16.21 -1.55
C GLN A 288 -4.97 15.18 -0.73
N ARG A 289 -3.84 14.67 -1.25
CA ARG A 289 -2.94 13.81 -0.46
C ARG A 289 -2.44 14.49 0.80
N ASP A 290 -2.00 15.74 0.67
CA ASP A 290 -1.49 16.51 1.81
C ASP A 290 -2.57 16.71 2.89
N ARG A 291 -3.80 17.04 2.47
CA ARG A 291 -4.93 17.17 3.39
C ARG A 291 -5.28 15.85 4.06
N LEU A 292 -5.42 14.78 3.28
CA LEU A 292 -5.76 13.47 3.82
C LEU A 292 -4.69 12.98 4.80
N MET A 293 -3.40 13.15 4.49
CA MET A 293 -2.32 12.77 5.39
C MET A 293 -2.35 13.59 6.70
N ALA A 294 -2.68 14.89 6.61
CA ALA A 294 -2.86 15.70 7.81
C ALA A 294 -4.02 15.23 8.69
N ASP A 295 -5.14 14.85 8.08
CA ASP A 295 -6.30 14.27 8.78
C ASP A 295 -5.94 12.92 9.42
N ILE A 296 -5.24 12.04 8.67
CA ILE A 296 -4.78 10.73 9.17
C ILE A 296 -3.87 10.90 10.40
N LEU A 297 -2.85 11.74 10.28
CA LEU A 297 -1.91 11.97 11.39
C LEU A 297 -2.57 12.69 12.56
N GLY A 298 -3.53 13.59 12.28
CA GLY A 298 -4.37 14.22 13.29
C GLY A 298 -5.19 13.20 14.07
N PHE A 299 -5.80 12.23 13.37
CA PHE A 299 -6.53 11.12 13.99
C PHE A 299 -5.63 10.21 14.82
N LEU A 300 -4.50 9.76 14.24
CA LEU A 300 -3.60 8.81 14.88
C LEU A 300 -2.89 9.39 16.11
N LEU A 301 -2.57 10.69 16.11
CA LEU A 301 -1.72 11.34 17.10
C LEU A 301 -2.41 12.42 17.93
N GLY A 302 -3.62 12.83 17.54
CA GLY A 302 -4.36 13.92 18.19
C GLY A 302 -4.89 13.62 19.60
N GLY A 303 -4.93 12.36 20.00
CA GLY A 303 -5.38 11.95 21.34
C GLY A 303 -4.36 12.14 22.47
N LYS A 304 -3.15 12.59 22.19
CA LYS A 304 -2.07 12.79 23.19
C LYS A 304 -1.88 14.26 23.65
N SER A 305 -2.81 15.15 23.33
CA SER A 305 -2.75 16.51 23.87
C SER A 305 -3.52 16.60 25.20
N GLY A 306 -2.85 16.29 26.30
CA GLY A 306 -3.46 16.55 27.62
C GLY A 306 -2.93 15.65 28.73
N GLY A 307 -1.68 15.81 29.07
CA GLY A 307 -1.05 15.19 30.21
C GLY A 307 0.21 15.97 30.58
N ASP A 308 0.09 17.28 30.66
CA ASP A 308 1.00 18.11 31.45
C ASP A 308 0.21 18.64 32.64
N ASP A 309 0.45 18.04 33.78
CA ASP A 309 0.36 18.67 35.09
C ASP A 309 1.66 18.32 35.88
#